data_e6e1ac86a299f48a159d3ba6eaf4f897
#
_entry.id   e6e1ac86a299f48a159d3ba6eaf4f897
#
_cell.length_a   1.000
_cell.length_b   1.000
_cell.length_c   1.000
_cell.angle_alpha   90.00
_cell.angle_beta   90.00
_cell.angle_gamma   90.00
#
_symmetry.space_group_name_H-M   'P 1'
#
loop_
_entity.id
_entity.type
_entity.pdbx_description
1 polymer ?
#
loop_
_entity_poly.entity_id
_entity_poly.type
_entity_poly.pdbx_seq_one_letter_code
_entity_poly.pdbx_strand_id
1 'polypeptide(L)'
;GYQLQFDEIENEAFFFFFCMEGSVEDFYQSMTEYEEHFRKLLEEAKSEGKILKYVADFKDGKAKVGLQKISPESDLYHLYGKDNIVIFKTLRYSEQPLVVKGAGAGAEVTASGVFADIVRSV
;
A
#
# COMPACT_ATOMS: atom_id res chain seq x y z
N GLY A 1 18.55 -15.16 -5.80
CA GLY A 1 17.49 -14.22 -5.44
C GLY A 1 17.85 -12.81 -5.85
N TYR A 2 16.88 -11.96 -6.04
CA TYR A 2 17.11 -10.54 -6.31
C TYR A 2 17.51 -9.85 -5.01
N GLN A 3 18.54 -9.00 -5.06
CA GLN A 3 18.86 -8.04 -4.00
C GLN A 3 18.40 -6.67 -4.49
N LEU A 4 17.40 -6.09 -3.83
CA LEU A 4 16.94 -4.72 -4.06
C LEU A 4 17.63 -3.78 -3.07
N GLN A 5 18.15 -2.66 -3.60
CA GLN A 5 18.56 -1.54 -2.77
C GLN A 5 17.38 -0.56 -2.62
N PHE A 6 17.34 0.19 -1.55
CA PHE A 6 16.22 1.09 -1.25
C PHE A 6 16.04 2.18 -2.33
N ASP A 7 17.13 2.66 -2.89
CA ASP A 7 17.18 3.65 -3.96
C ASP A 7 16.77 3.12 -5.35
N GLU A 8 16.70 1.78 -5.51
CA GLU A 8 16.21 1.12 -6.73
C GLU A 8 14.68 0.98 -6.75
N ILE A 9 14.00 1.30 -5.65
CA ILE A 9 12.54 1.23 -5.57
C ILE A 9 11.95 2.46 -6.27
N GLU A 10 11.24 2.22 -7.36
CA GLU A 10 10.49 3.27 -8.03
C GLU A 10 9.33 3.70 -7.13
N ASN A 11 9.43 4.91 -6.59
CA ASN A 11 8.41 5.49 -5.75
C ASN A 11 7.62 6.53 -6.54
N GLU A 12 6.41 6.18 -6.98
CA GLU A 12 5.45 7.15 -7.50
C GLU A 12 4.91 7.94 -6.31
N ALA A 13 5.67 8.94 -5.94
CA ALA A 13 5.53 9.68 -4.72
C ALA A 13 4.20 10.44 -4.64
N PHE A 14 3.24 9.82 -3.98
CA PHE A 14 2.09 10.54 -3.45
C PHE A 14 2.49 11.55 -2.37
N PHE A 15 3.54 11.23 -1.59
CA PHE A 15 4.00 12.04 -0.45
C PHE A 15 5.37 12.71 -0.63
N PHE A 16 6.23 12.25 -1.55
CA PHE A 16 7.60 12.76 -1.64
C PHE A 16 7.73 14.21 -2.11
N PHE A 17 6.72 14.73 -2.79
CA PHE A 17 6.69 16.15 -3.17
C PHE A 17 6.19 17.08 -2.06
N PHE A 18 5.63 16.53 -0.97
CA PHE A 18 4.82 17.28 -0.05
C PHE A 18 5.34 17.35 1.37
N CYS A 19 6.55 17.67 1.66
CA CYS A 19 6.96 17.93 3.05
C CYS A 19 7.45 16.73 3.84
N MET A 20 8.59 16.23 3.41
CA MET A 20 9.49 15.56 4.36
C MET A 20 10.33 16.58 5.15
N GLU A 21 10.27 17.87 4.77
CA GLU A 21 10.99 18.97 5.42
C GLU A 21 9.99 19.99 5.94
N GLY A 22 9.91 20.16 7.26
CA GLY A 22 9.03 21.14 7.88
C GLY A 22 8.33 20.63 9.13
N SER A 23 7.45 21.46 9.67
CA SER A 23 6.60 21.11 10.81
C SER A 23 5.34 20.34 10.36
N VAL A 24 4.59 19.79 11.32
CA VAL A 24 3.26 19.17 11.08
C VAL A 24 2.29 20.19 10.49
N GLU A 25 2.39 21.44 10.91
CA GLU A 25 1.57 22.55 10.42
C GLU A 25 1.84 22.85 8.96
N ASP A 26 3.12 22.84 8.53
CA ASP A 26 3.53 23.00 7.13
C ASP A 26 2.96 21.89 6.26
N PHE A 27 2.98 20.66 6.78
CA PHE A 27 2.37 19.51 6.12
C PHE A 27 0.85 19.71 5.89
N TYR A 28 0.10 20.13 6.90
CA TYR A 28 -1.34 20.36 6.75
C TYR A 28 -1.64 21.51 5.78
N GLN A 29 -0.83 22.54 5.77
CA GLN A 29 -1.00 23.66 4.84
C GLN A 29 -0.75 23.20 3.40
N SER A 30 0.32 22.47 3.15
CA SER A 30 0.61 21.94 1.82
C SER A 30 -0.48 20.98 1.32
N MET A 31 -1.02 20.12 2.20
CA MET A 31 -2.14 19.24 1.83
C MET A 31 -3.37 20.03 1.34
N THR A 32 -3.64 21.20 1.92
CA THR A 32 -4.73 22.08 1.47
C THR A 32 -4.47 22.63 0.05
N GLU A 33 -3.23 22.97 -0.28
CA GLU A 33 -2.86 23.47 -1.61
C GLU A 33 -3.04 22.40 -2.71
N TYR A 34 -2.93 21.12 -2.34
CA TYR A 34 -3.07 19.98 -3.26
C TYR A 34 -4.43 19.29 -3.23
N GLU A 35 -5.39 19.81 -2.48
CA GLU A 35 -6.74 19.24 -2.38
C GLU A 35 -7.38 19.05 -3.77
N GLU A 36 -7.23 20.02 -4.66
CA GLU A 36 -7.76 19.96 -6.01
C GLU A 36 -7.13 18.82 -6.84
N HIS A 37 -5.83 18.58 -6.67
CA HIS A 37 -5.12 17.47 -7.33
C HIS A 37 -5.69 16.11 -6.88
N PHE A 38 -5.82 15.92 -5.56
CA PHE A 38 -6.36 14.67 -5.02
C PHE A 38 -7.84 14.47 -5.36
N ARG A 39 -8.62 15.55 -5.39
CA ARG A 39 -10.01 15.50 -5.82
C ARG A 39 -10.14 15.02 -7.26
N LYS A 40 -9.31 15.51 -8.18
CA LYS A 40 -9.30 15.06 -9.58
C LYS A 40 -8.94 13.58 -9.69
N LEU A 41 -7.90 13.13 -9.02
CA LEU A 41 -7.52 11.71 -9.01
C LEU A 41 -8.67 10.81 -8.54
N LEU A 42 -9.36 11.21 -7.47
CA LEU A 42 -10.49 10.48 -6.94
C LEU A 42 -11.69 10.47 -7.89
N GLU A 43 -12.00 11.60 -8.51
CA GLU A 43 -13.09 11.73 -9.49
C GLU A 43 -12.81 10.91 -10.74
N GLU A 44 -11.58 10.92 -11.24
CA GLU A 44 -11.16 10.07 -12.36
C GLU A 44 -11.33 8.57 -12.01
N ALA A 45 -10.82 8.13 -10.86
CA ALA A 45 -11.00 6.75 -10.45
C ALA A 45 -12.48 6.35 -10.35
N LYS A 46 -13.31 7.21 -9.75
CA LYS A 46 -14.76 6.99 -9.64
C LYS A 46 -15.44 6.93 -11.00
N SER A 47 -15.06 7.81 -11.95
CA SER A 47 -15.62 7.82 -13.30
C SER A 47 -15.32 6.53 -14.07
N GLU A 48 -14.20 5.90 -13.77
CA GLU A 48 -13.79 4.60 -14.31
C GLU A 48 -14.38 3.39 -13.53
N GLY A 49 -15.18 3.62 -12.48
CA GLY A 49 -15.69 2.57 -11.59
C GLY A 49 -14.60 1.92 -10.73
N LYS A 50 -13.48 2.60 -10.51
CA LYS A 50 -12.31 2.14 -9.76
C LYS A 50 -12.18 2.83 -8.41
N ILE A 51 -11.35 2.27 -7.54
CA ILE A 51 -10.95 2.89 -6.28
C ILE A 51 -9.44 3.14 -6.27
N LEU A 52 -9.00 4.08 -5.44
CA LEU A 52 -7.59 4.35 -5.22
C LEU A 52 -7.06 3.52 -4.05
N LYS A 53 -5.93 2.85 -4.26
CA LYS A 53 -5.18 2.12 -3.22
C LYS A 53 -3.69 2.42 -3.35
N TYR A 54 -3.00 2.48 -2.22
CA TYR A 54 -1.53 2.54 -2.20
C TYR A 54 -0.99 1.12 -2.27
N VAL A 55 -0.22 0.82 -3.30
CA VAL A 55 0.20 -0.53 -3.64
C VAL A 55 1.71 -0.59 -3.81
N ALA A 56 2.33 -1.61 -3.21
CA ALA A 56 3.69 -2.01 -3.53
C ALA A 56 3.64 -3.20 -4.49
N ASP A 57 4.34 -3.11 -5.61
CA ASP A 57 4.44 -4.15 -6.63
C ASP A 57 5.90 -4.54 -6.84
N PHE A 58 6.14 -5.85 -6.97
CA PHE A 58 7.45 -6.40 -7.31
C PHE A 58 7.32 -7.34 -8.49
N LYS A 59 7.94 -6.97 -9.61
CA LYS A 59 7.88 -7.74 -10.84
C LYS A 59 9.21 -7.67 -11.58
N ASP A 60 9.68 -8.82 -12.07
CA ASP A 60 10.89 -8.94 -12.90
C ASP A 60 12.13 -8.27 -12.27
N GLY A 61 12.28 -8.39 -10.95
CA GLY A 61 13.40 -7.81 -10.20
C GLY A 61 13.28 -6.32 -9.90
N LYS A 62 12.17 -5.67 -10.27
CA LYS A 62 11.90 -4.26 -10.00
C LYS A 62 10.80 -4.11 -8.98
N ALA A 63 10.97 -3.16 -8.07
CA ALA A 63 9.95 -2.79 -7.09
C ALA A 63 9.42 -1.39 -7.41
N LYS A 64 8.11 -1.24 -7.26
CA LYS A 64 7.40 0.02 -7.43
C LYS A 64 6.40 0.21 -6.32
N VAL A 65 6.28 1.42 -5.81
CA VAL A 65 5.31 1.78 -4.76
C VAL A 65 4.58 3.04 -5.21
N GLY A 66 3.25 3.04 -5.08
CA GLY A 66 2.47 4.22 -5.47
C GLY A 66 0.97 4.04 -5.36
N LEU A 67 0.27 5.11 -5.69
CA LEU A 67 -1.19 5.15 -5.73
C LEU A 67 -1.68 4.56 -7.06
N GLN A 68 -2.51 3.54 -6.99
CA GLN A 68 -3.05 2.84 -8.15
C GLN A 68 -4.57 2.88 -8.19
N LYS A 69 -5.14 2.97 -9.40
CA LYS A 69 -6.56 2.81 -9.66
C LYS A 69 -6.88 1.31 -9.76
N ILE A 70 -7.63 0.79 -8.80
CA ILE A 70 -7.94 -0.64 -8.67
C ILE A 70 -9.35 -0.91 -9.18
N SER A 71 -9.46 -1.85 -10.13
CA SER A 71 -10.75 -2.27 -10.68
C SER A 71 -11.48 -3.27 -9.78
N PRO A 72 -12.82 -3.39 -9.88
CA PRO A 72 -13.63 -4.30 -9.04
C PRO A 72 -13.24 -5.77 -9.15
N GLU A 73 -12.63 -6.20 -10.26
CA GLU A 73 -12.20 -7.58 -10.51
C GLU A 73 -10.92 -7.95 -9.75
N SER A 74 -10.22 -6.96 -9.20
CA SER A 74 -8.98 -7.18 -8.46
C SER A 74 -9.25 -7.60 -7.02
N ASP A 75 -8.47 -8.55 -6.50
CA ASP A 75 -8.49 -8.92 -5.08
C ASP A 75 -8.16 -7.72 -4.16
N LEU A 76 -7.40 -6.75 -4.66
CA LEU A 76 -7.07 -5.51 -3.95
C LEU A 76 -8.29 -4.61 -3.74
N TYR A 77 -9.33 -4.74 -4.57
CA TYR A 77 -10.53 -3.92 -4.47
C TYR A 77 -11.29 -4.17 -3.16
N HIS A 78 -11.40 -5.44 -2.76
CA HIS A 78 -12.17 -5.90 -1.61
C HIS A 78 -11.38 -5.90 -0.30
N LEU A 79 -10.44 -4.98 -0.15
CA LEU A 79 -9.68 -4.77 1.07
C LEU A 79 -10.36 -3.71 1.94
N TYR A 80 -10.78 -4.08 3.14
CA TYR A 80 -11.55 -3.23 4.04
C TYR A 80 -10.85 -3.00 5.38
N GLY A 81 -11.12 -1.85 5.98
CA GLY A 81 -10.71 -1.53 7.35
C GLY A 81 -9.19 -1.57 7.55
N LYS A 82 -8.73 -2.40 8.49
CA LYS A 82 -7.33 -2.55 8.88
C LYS A 82 -6.61 -3.70 8.17
N ASP A 83 -7.27 -4.35 7.21
CA ASP A 83 -6.71 -5.48 6.50
C ASP A 83 -5.57 -5.06 5.58
N ASN A 84 -4.54 -5.88 5.56
CA ASN A 84 -3.52 -5.91 4.52
C ASN A 84 -3.72 -7.12 3.63
N ILE A 85 -3.22 -7.03 2.41
CA ILE A 85 -3.27 -8.12 1.43
C ILE A 85 -1.92 -8.24 0.74
N VAL A 86 -1.47 -9.46 0.54
CA VAL A 86 -0.31 -9.78 -0.29
C VAL A 86 -0.76 -10.79 -1.34
N ILE A 87 -0.47 -10.51 -2.61
CA ILE A 87 -0.84 -11.34 -3.75
C ILE A 87 0.43 -11.88 -4.40
N PHE A 88 0.58 -13.20 -4.42
CA PHE A 88 1.72 -13.87 -5.03
C PHE A 88 1.32 -14.48 -6.37
N LYS A 89 1.84 -13.90 -7.47
CA LYS A 89 1.82 -14.50 -8.81
C LYS A 89 3.17 -15.13 -9.10
N THR A 90 3.20 -16.44 -9.23
CA THR A 90 4.43 -17.20 -9.46
C THR A 90 4.19 -18.23 -10.56
N LEU A 91 5.22 -18.94 -11.02
CA LEU A 91 5.05 -20.05 -11.96
C LEU A 91 4.10 -21.12 -11.43
N ARG A 92 4.05 -21.34 -10.11
CA ARG A 92 3.13 -22.29 -9.48
C ARG A 92 1.70 -21.75 -9.36
N TYR A 93 1.55 -20.45 -9.19
CA TYR A 93 0.28 -19.75 -9.03
C TYR A 93 0.08 -18.77 -10.18
N SER A 94 0.12 -19.30 -11.44
CA SER A 94 0.11 -18.49 -12.66
C SER A 94 -1.29 -18.03 -13.06
N GLU A 95 -2.28 -18.91 -12.96
CA GLU A 95 -3.67 -18.63 -13.31
C GLU A 95 -4.43 -18.05 -12.10
N GLN A 96 -4.31 -18.73 -10.97
CA GLN A 96 -4.93 -18.30 -9.72
C GLN A 96 -3.83 -17.93 -8.70
N PRO A 97 -3.68 -16.66 -8.34
CA PRO A 97 -2.64 -16.22 -7.41
C PRO A 97 -2.88 -16.74 -5.99
N LEU A 98 -1.82 -16.94 -5.22
CA LEU A 98 -1.94 -17.14 -3.78
C LEU A 98 -2.20 -15.78 -3.13
N VAL A 99 -3.30 -15.68 -2.41
CA VAL A 99 -3.70 -14.46 -1.70
C VAL A 99 -3.60 -14.69 -0.20
N VAL A 100 -2.85 -13.82 0.49
CA VAL A 100 -2.80 -13.76 1.95
C VAL A 100 -3.43 -12.45 2.39
N LYS A 101 -4.50 -12.53 3.16
CA LYS A 101 -5.27 -11.37 3.63
C LYS A 101 -5.55 -11.49 5.12
N GLY A 102 -5.44 -10.39 5.84
CA GLY A 102 -5.76 -10.33 7.26
C GLY A 102 -5.48 -8.97 7.86
N ALA A 103 -5.84 -8.81 9.13
CA ALA A 103 -5.58 -7.60 9.88
C ALA A 103 -4.06 -7.37 10.00
N GLY A 104 -3.57 -6.29 9.40
CA GLY A 104 -2.15 -5.91 9.43
C GLY A 104 -1.81 -4.92 10.54
N ALA A 105 -2.81 -4.28 11.14
CA ALA A 105 -2.63 -3.27 12.17
C ALA A 105 -3.73 -3.34 13.22
N GLY A 106 -3.43 -2.81 14.40
CA GLY A 106 -4.35 -2.70 15.52
C GLY A 106 -3.73 -3.18 16.82
N ALA A 107 -4.19 -2.61 17.94
CA ALA A 107 -3.63 -2.90 19.27
C ALA A 107 -3.69 -4.39 19.61
N GLU A 108 -4.80 -5.05 19.33
CA GLU A 108 -4.99 -6.47 19.65
C GLU A 108 -4.05 -7.39 18.86
N VAL A 109 -3.93 -7.17 17.54
CA VAL A 109 -3.05 -7.97 16.65
C VAL A 109 -1.60 -7.79 17.06
N THR A 110 -1.18 -6.55 17.31
CA THR A 110 0.19 -6.25 17.71
C THR A 110 0.52 -6.81 19.10
N ALA A 111 -0.35 -6.61 20.08
CA ALA A 111 -0.17 -7.14 21.44
C ALA A 111 -0.14 -8.68 21.44
N SER A 112 -0.99 -9.32 20.66
CA SER A 112 -1.03 -10.77 20.48
C SER A 112 0.29 -11.30 19.90
N GLY A 113 0.86 -10.63 18.89
CA GLY A 113 2.16 -10.99 18.33
C GLY A 113 3.30 -10.88 19.35
N VAL A 114 3.38 -9.74 20.04
CA VAL A 114 4.39 -9.51 21.10
C VAL A 114 4.27 -10.56 22.21
N PHE A 115 3.06 -10.85 22.67
CA PHE A 115 2.82 -11.86 23.70
C PHE A 115 3.24 -13.26 23.23
N ALA A 116 2.91 -13.64 22.00
CA ALA A 116 3.32 -14.91 21.42
C ALA A 116 4.85 -15.06 21.36
N ASP A 117 5.57 -13.99 21.03
CA ASP A 117 7.03 -14.01 20.98
C ASP A 117 7.65 -14.12 22.37
N ILE A 118 7.08 -13.46 23.39
CA ILE A 118 7.49 -13.63 24.79
C ILE A 118 7.34 -15.08 25.21
N VAL A 119 6.19 -15.71 24.93
CA VAL A 119 5.94 -17.12 25.31
C VAL A 119 6.89 -18.09 24.60
N ARG A 120 7.29 -17.79 23.36
CA ARG A 120 8.25 -18.64 22.61
C ARG A 120 9.70 -18.49 23.08
N SER A 121 10.02 -17.38 23.74
CA SER A 121 11.39 -17.11 24.23
C SER A 121 11.66 -17.63 25.64
N VAL A 122 10.68 -18.22 26.28
CA VAL A 122 10.76 -18.92 27.58
C VAL A 122 10.79 -20.44 27.34
#